data_6fb82a1bc9d65ace70048abdb04b1399
#
_entry.id   6fb82a1bc9d65ace70048abdb04b1399
#
_cell.length_a   1.000
_cell.length_b   1.000
_cell.length_c   1.000
_cell.angle_alpha   90.00
_cell.angle_beta   90.00
_cell.angle_gamma   90.00
#
_symmetry.space_group_name_H-M   'P 1'
#
loop_
_entity.id
_entity.type
_entity.pdbx_description
1 polymer ?
#
loop_
_entity_poly.entity_id
_entity_poly.type
_entity_poly.pdbx_seq_one_letter_code
_entity_poly.pdbx_strand_id
1 'polypeptide(L)'
;MRVRVVRPDSLARIQEDPWVERKRRPYVRDGIAYVPVRDGYEAESVLPERRPYSGRGFTMIGTIALLEGDEPTEEHVRQVKEWKNPTGILWVRARNGTLRLPDVRVVYGESSVVRHREMGISYWLDPSQVMFSRGNRQEKARMRGIIRKGERVADMFAGIGQFSLPLALAGANVHAMELNPVAYGYLCRNIEENGFSGQVTAECGDCRDLLFGWYDRIVMGHFDAPDMLSAAASHILPGGTIHLHTACEATPSVGEQYRESFVVEAIRRVKKVRPHTWHYVMDLRAT
;
A
#
# COMPACT_ATOMS: atom_id res chain seq x y z
N MET A 1 -19.38 25.61 -3.97
CA MET A 1 -20.04 24.35 -4.44
C MET A 1 -21.37 24.21 -3.73
N ARG A 2 -22.48 24.18 -4.47
CA ARG A 2 -23.85 24.01 -3.95
C ARG A 2 -24.05 22.55 -3.55
N VAL A 3 -24.58 22.28 -2.34
CA VAL A 3 -24.73 20.93 -1.78
C VAL A 3 -26.09 20.73 -1.10
N ARG A 4 -26.53 19.47 -1.06
CA ARG A 4 -27.54 18.98 -0.10
C ARG A 4 -26.86 18.13 0.96
N VAL A 5 -27.42 18.17 2.16
CA VAL A 5 -26.93 17.43 3.32
C VAL A 5 -27.74 16.13 3.43
N VAL A 6 -27.05 14.99 3.45
CA VAL A 6 -27.68 13.68 3.56
C VAL A 6 -26.95 12.79 4.56
N ARG A 7 -27.58 11.72 5.00
CA ARG A 7 -26.87 10.68 5.78
C ARG A 7 -25.91 9.91 4.86
N PRO A 8 -24.71 9.51 5.34
CA PRO A 8 -23.76 8.75 4.51
C PRO A 8 -24.30 7.43 3.97
N ASP A 9 -25.19 6.77 4.72
CA ASP A 9 -25.85 5.51 4.33
C ASP A 9 -26.83 5.69 3.15
N SER A 10 -27.31 6.90 2.93
CA SER A 10 -28.19 7.25 1.82
C SER A 10 -27.45 7.44 0.48
N LEU A 11 -26.14 7.61 0.49
CA LEU A 11 -25.35 7.95 -0.70
C LEU A 11 -25.52 6.97 -1.86
N ALA A 12 -25.59 5.67 -1.57
CA ALA A 12 -25.77 4.64 -2.59
C ALA A 12 -27.12 4.74 -3.30
N ARG A 13 -28.16 5.17 -2.58
CA ARG A 13 -29.55 5.26 -3.11
C ARG A 13 -29.76 6.47 -4.00
N ILE A 14 -29.11 7.60 -3.64
CA ILE A 14 -29.32 8.89 -4.32
C ILE A 14 -28.34 9.14 -5.48
N GLN A 15 -27.40 8.23 -5.74
CA GLN A 15 -26.40 8.42 -6.81
C GLN A 15 -27.01 8.67 -8.19
N GLU A 16 -28.20 8.13 -8.45
CA GLU A 16 -28.90 8.26 -9.72
C GLU A 16 -29.94 9.38 -9.75
N ASP A 17 -30.15 10.05 -8.64
CA ASP A 17 -31.11 11.15 -8.57
C ASP A 17 -30.74 12.27 -9.55
N PRO A 18 -31.72 12.88 -10.22
CA PRO A 18 -31.49 13.88 -11.27
C PRO A 18 -30.84 15.17 -10.75
N TRP A 19 -30.95 15.46 -9.45
CA TRP A 19 -30.37 16.63 -8.82
C TRP A 19 -28.88 16.47 -8.46
N VAL A 20 -28.33 15.23 -8.47
CA VAL A 20 -26.94 14.96 -8.09
C VAL A 20 -25.98 15.35 -9.21
N GLU A 21 -24.97 16.19 -8.88
CA GLU A 21 -23.87 16.50 -9.79
C GLU A 21 -22.82 15.39 -9.78
N ARG A 22 -22.90 14.47 -10.75
CA ARG A 22 -22.08 13.26 -10.83
C ARG A 22 -20.61 13.48 -11.19
N LYS A 23 -20.28 14.66 -11.73
CA LYS A 23 -18.87 15.03 -12.02
C LYS A 23 -18.09 15.36 -10.78
N ARG A 24 -18.77 15.58 -9.65
CA ARG A 24 -18.15 15.92 -8.35
C ARG A 24 -18.51 14.85 -7.32
N ARG A 25 -17.51 14.41 -6.53
CA ARG A 25 -17.75 13.40 -5.49
C ARG A 25 -18.40 14.02 -4.26
N PRO A 26 -19.31 13.31 -3.58
CA PRO A 26 -19.80 13.70 -2.27
C PRO A 26 -18.65 13.83 -1.27
N TYR A 27 -18.81 14.75 -0.33
CA TYR A 27 -17.86 14.99 0.74
C TYR A 27 -18.47 14.59 2.08
N VAL A 28 -17.84 13.67 2.83
CA VAL A 28 -18.34 13.21 4.13
C VAL A 28 -17.45 13.78 5.23
N ARG A 29 -18.06 14.42 6.22
CA ARG A 29 -17.40 14.96 7.40
C ARG A 29 -18.32 14.84 8.61
N ASP A 30 -17.79 14.43 9.74
CA ASP A 30 -18.49 14.36 11.05
C ASP A 30 -19.83 13.61 10.97
N GLY A 31 -19.86 12.50 10.20
CA GLY A 31 -21.07 11.69 10.00
C GLY A 31 -22.13 12.29 9.07
N ILE A 32 -21.81 13.37 8.37
CA ILE A 32 -22.69 14.07 7.43
C ILE A 32 -22.10 13.99 6.01
N ALA A 33 -22.94 13.67 5.02
CA ALA A 33 -22.55 13.68 3.62
C ALA A 33 -23.10 14.93 2.93
N TYR A 34 -22.20 15.67 2.28
CA TYR A 34 -22.50 16.84 1.45
C TYR A 34 -22.48 16.42 -0.02
N VAL A 35 -23.64 16.36 -0.65
CA VAL A 35 -23.78 15.90 -2.03
C VAL A 35 -23.86 17.09 -2.97
N PRO A 36 -22.96 17.19 -3.97
CA PRO A 36 -23.01 18.27 -4.96
C PRO A 36 -24.33 18.27 -5.73
N VAL A 37 -24.90 19.45 -5.90
CA VAL A 37 -26.19 19.67 -6.56
C VAL A 37 -25.98 20.25 -7.95
N ARG A 38 -26.65 19.69 -8.96
CA ARG A 38 -26.67 20.21 -10.34
C ARG A 38 -27.33 21.59 -10.40
N ASP A 39 -26.96 22.37 -11.41
CA ASP A 39 -27.61 23.62 -11.69
C ASP A 39 -29.08 23.39 -12.01
N GLY A 40 -29.94 24.32 -11.54
CA GLY A 40 -31.40 24.22 -11.67
C GLY A 40 -32.09 23.50 -10.50
N TYR A 41 -31.40 22.85 -9.61
CA TYR A 41 -31.98 22.21 -8.41
C TYR A 41 -31.67 23.02 -7.15
N GLU A 42 -32.56 22.96 -6.18
CA GLU A 42 -32.38 23.63 -4.88
C GLU A 42 -31.24 22.99 -4.07
N ALA A 43 -30.41 23.83 -3.46
CA ALA A 43 -29.32 23.43 -2.57
C ALA A 43 -29.57 23.96 -1.16
N GLU A 44 -29.25 23.13 -0.16
CA GLU A 44 -29.43 23.49 1.26
C GLU A 44 -28.27 24.33 1.80
N SER A 45 -27.10 24.22 1.17
CA SER A 45 -25.90 24.93 1.60
C SER A 45 -24.93 25.18 0.45
N VAL A 46 -24.03 26.15 0.67
CA VAL A 46 -22.94 26.46 -0.26
C VAL A 46 -21.61 26.26 0.46
N LEU A 47 -20.89 25.21 0.10
CA LEU A 47 -19.53 25.01 0.57
C LEU A 47 -18.55 25.86 -0.26
N PRO A 48 -17.50 26.41 0.37
CA PRO A 48 -16.46 27.11 -0.37
C PRO A 48 -15.85 26.16 -1.42
N GLU A 49 -15.65 26.67 -2.63
CA GLU A 49 -14.97 25.89 -3.65
C GLU A 49 -13.51 25.68 -3.22
N ARG A 50 -13.15 24.40 -3.08
CA ARG A 50 -11.73 24.06 -2.90
C ARG A 50 -11.03 24.34 -4.22
N ARG A 51 -10.13 25.32 -4.23
CA ARG A 51 -9.21 25.49 -5.36
C ARG A 51 -8.47 24.15 -5.56
N PRO A 52 -8.39 23.62 -6.78
CA PRO A 52 -7.61 22.40 -7.01
C PRO A 52 -6.15 22.68 -6.59
N TYR A 53 -5.54 21.70 -5.97
CA TYR A 53 -4.11 21.77 -5.66
C TYR A 53 -3.33 21.76 -6.98
N SER A 54 -2.61 22.84 -7.25
CA SER A 54 -1.83 23.02 -8.47
C SER A 54 -0.32 22.84 -8.24
N GLY A 55 0.07 22.60 -6.98
CA GLY A 55 1.47 22.39 -6.61
C GLY A 55 2.00 21.01 -6.97
N ARG A 56 3.29 20.80 -6.70
CA ARG A 56 3.97 19.52 -6.87
C ARG A 56 3.32 18.45 -5.98
N GLY A 57 3.20 17.23 -6.53
CA GLY A 57 2.56 16.10 -5.84
C GLY A 57 3.21 15.74 -4.51
N PHE A 58 2.39 15.29 -3.56
CA PHE A 58 2.81 14.79 -2.26
C PHE A 58 1.95 13.60 -1.83
N THR A 59 2.44 12.85 -0.84
CA THR A 59 1.73 11.70 -0.29
C THR A 59 1.41 11.94 1.18
N MET A 60 0.14 11.78 1.59
CA MET A 60 -0.21 11.77 3.01
C MET A 60 -0.08 10.37 3.59
N ILE A 61 0.63 10.24 4.70
CA ILE A 61 0.67 9.07 5.57
C ILE A 61 0.17 9.51 6.95
N GLY A 62 -1.06 9.12 7.29
CA GLY A 62 -1.72 9.71 8.45
C GLY A 62 -1.78 11.23 8.33
N THR A 63 -1.21 11.92 9.32
CA THR A 63 -1.12 13.39 9.37
C THR A 63 0.18 13.95 8.80
N ILE A 64 1.12 13.11 8.35
CA ILE A 64 2.41 13.54 7.79
C ILE A 64 2.35 13.53 6.26
N ALA A 65 2.88 14.60 5.65
CA ALA A 65 3.05 14.71 4.21
C ALA A 65 4.48 14.29 3.80
N LEU A 66 4.59 13.45 2.77
CA LEU A 66 5.86 13.04 2.17
C LEU A 66 6.03 13.72 0.81
N LEU A 67 7.17 14.35 0.60
CA LEU A 67 7.62 14.95 -0.66
C LEU A 67 8.75 14.09 -1.23
N GLU A 68 8.65 13.68 -2.48
CA GLU A 68 9.65 12.86 -3.16
C GLU A 68 10.26 13.61 -4.35
N GLY A 69 11.46 13.21 -4.77
CA GLY A 69 12.21 13.80 -5.90
C GLY A 69 13.08 14.98 -5.44
N ASP A 70 13.14 16.08 -6.24
CA ASP A 70 14.02 17.22 -5.96
C ASP A 70 13.70 17.89 -4.60
N GLU A 71 14.66 18.61 -4.05
CA GLU A 71 14.48 19.35 -2.83
C GLU A 71 13.28 20.31 -2.91
N PRO A 72 12.35 20.28 -1.93
CA PRO A 72 11.20 21.16 -1.97
C PRO A 72 11.61 22.60 -1.69
N THR A 73 11.01 23.53 -2.42
CA THR A 73 11.12 24.97 -2.13
C THR A 73 10.25 25.33 -0.93
N GLU A 74 10.53 26.47 -0.27
CA GLU A 74 9.69 27.03 0.81
C GLU A 74 8.24 27.24 0.36
N GLU A 75 8.06 27.70 -0.87
CA GLU A 75 6.74 27.87 -1.48
C GLU A 75 5.99 26.54 -1.59
N HIS A 76 6.66 25.47 -2.00
CA HIS A 76 6.04 24.16 -2.07
C HIS A 76 5.62 23.65 -0.68
N VAL A 77 6.49 23.79 0.33
CA VAL A 77 6.19 23.44 1.73
C VAL A 77 4.98 24.23 2.22
N ARG A 78 4.93 25.55 1.95
CA ARG A 78 3.81 26.43 2.31
C ARG A 78 2.50 25.95 1.68
N GLN A 79 2.49 25.65 0.38
CA GLN A 79 1.30 25.17 -0.34
C GLN A 79 0.75 23.86 0.24
N VAL A 80 1.62 22.90 0.57
CA VAL A 80 1.22 21.63 1.19
C VAL A 80 0.63 21.87 2.58
N LYS A 81 1.26 22.75 3.38
CA LYS A 81 0.77 23.14 4.71
C LYS A 81 -0.63 23.75 4.63
N GLU A 82 -0.83 24.73 3.76
CA GLU A 82 -2.13 25.40 3.57
C GLU A 82 -3.21 24.44 3.05
N TRP A 83 -2.83 23.49 2.19
CA TRP A 83 -3.77 22.57 1.57
C TRP A 83 -4.23 21.43 2.49
N LYS A 84 -3.33 20.86 3.28
CA LYS A 84 -3.59 19.64 4.08
C LYS A 84 -3.44 19.82 5.58
N ASN A 85 -2.82 20.92 6.00
CA ASN A 85 -2.49 21.18 7.40
C ASN A 85 -1.87 19.96 8.09
N PRO A 86 -0.77 19.36 7.53
CA PRO A 86 -0.11 18.22 8.12
C PRO A 86 0.59 18.61 9.43
N THR A 87 0.79 17.63 10.33
CA THR A 87 1.59 17.81 11.55
C THR A 87 3.09 17.88 11.25
N GLY A 88 3.52 17.25 10.16
CA GLY A 88 4.88 17.28 9.65
C GLY A 88 4.94 17.11 8.14
N ILE A 89 5.99 17.65 7.53
CA ILE A 89 6.33 17.46 6.12
C ILE A 89 7.74 16.93 6.06
N LEU A 90 7.92 15.76 5.44
CA LEU A 90 9.20 15.09 5.25
C LEU A 90 9.57 15.11 3.76
N TRP A 91 10.81 15.51 3.46
CA TRP A 91 11.39 15.29 2.16
C TRP A 91 12.15 13.96 2.16
N VAL A 92 11.69 13.02 1.34
CA VAL A 92 12.30 11.70 1.15
C VAL A 92 13.34 11.83 0.04
N ARG A 93 14.62 11.81 0.42
CA ARG A 93 15.77 11.93 -0.48
C ARG A 93 16.08 10.61 -1.17
N ALA A 94 16.08 9.52 -0.40
CA ALA A 94 16.39 8.18 -0.87
C ALA A 94 15.74 7.09 0.00
N ARG A 95 15.86 5.86 -0.44
CA ARG A 95 15.61 4.64 0.33
C ARG A 95 16.82 3.74 0.16
N ASN A 96 17.56 3.54 1.25
CA ASN A 96 18.91 2.99 1.21
C ASN A 96 18.96 1.54 1.68
N GLY A 97 19.86 0.79 1.05
CA GLY A 97 20.20 -0.59 1.42
C GLY A 97 19.06 -1.60 1.27
N THR A 98 19.37 -2.83 1.65
CA THR A 98 18.43 -3.97 1.62
C THR A 98 17.21 -3.74 2.51
N LEU A 99 17.39 -3.04 3.65
CA LEU A 99 16.30 -2.70 4.57
C LEU A 99 15.41 -1.57 4.07
N ARG A 100 15.73 -0.93 2.95
CA ARG A 100 14.98 0.18 2.34
C ARG A 100 14.73 1.33 3.32
N LEU A 101 15.72 1.63 4.17
CA LEU A 101 15.61 2.67 5.18
C LEU A 101 15.38 4.03 4.51
N PRO A 102 14.34 4.79 4.93
CA PRO A 102 14.09 6.10 4.37
C PRO A 102 15.18 7.09 4.81
N ASP A 103 15.79 7.75 3.84
CA ASP A 103 16.62 8.92 4.09
C ASP A 103 15.75 10.16 3.94
N VAL A 104 15.39 10.76 5.07
CA VAL A 104 14.43 11.87 5.12
C VAL A 104 15.03 13.10 5.79
N ARG A 105 14.56 14.27 5.36
CA ARG A 105 14.74 15.55 6.08
C ARG A 105 13.37 16.10 6.46
N VAL A 106 13.21 16.46 7.72
CA VAL A 106 12.05 17.21 8.19
C VAL A 106 12.14 18.63 7.64
N VAL A 107 11.18 19.06 6.84
CA VAL A 107 11.12 20.40 6.25
C VAL A 107 10.05 21.28 6.87
N TYR A 108 9.13 20.69 7.64
CA TYR A 108 8.14 21.38 8.46
C TYR A 108 7.64 20.47 9.59
N GLY A 109 7.39 21.04 10.77
CA GLY A 109 6.87 20.32 11.93
C GLY A 109 7.82 19.24 12.42
N GLU A 110 7.27 18.08 12.75
CA GLU A 110 8.05 16.93 13.25
C GLU A 110 7.61 15.62 12.61
N SER A 111 8.46 14.59 12.65
CA SER A 111 8.08 13.21 12.38
C SER A 111 7.62 12.55 13.67
N SER A 112 6.59 11.75 13.56
CA SER A 112 6.04 10.99 14.69
C SER A 112 5.36 9.73 14.20
N VAL A 113 5.07 8.84 15.12
CA VAL A 113 4.25 7.66 14.83
C VAL A 113 2.82 8.09 14.52
N VAL A 114 2.35 7.76 13.34
CA VAL A 114 1.02 8.10 12.85
C VAL A 114 0.21 6.85 12.51
N ARG A 115 -1.11 7.00 12.56
CA ARG A 115 -2.07 6.00 12.07
C ARG A 115 -2.47 6.34 10.65
N HIS A 116 -2.16 5.44 9.71
CA HIS A 116 -2.61 5.53 8.33
C HIS A 116 -3.66 4.46 8.04
N ARG A 117 -4.74 4.81 7.34
CA ARG A 117 -5.79 3.85 6.97
C ARG A 117 -5.79 3.63 5.46
N GLU A 118 -5.70 2.36 5.07
CA GLU A 118 -5.81 1.94 3.67
C GLU A 118 -6.62 0.64 3.57
N MET A 119 -7.62 0.59 2.69
CA MET A 119 -8.43 -0.60 2.37
C MET A 119 -9.09 -1.28 3.59
N GLY A 120 -9.47 -0.50 4.60
CA GLY A 120 -10.08 -0.99 5.84
C GLY A 120 -9.09 -1.41 6.92
N ILE A 121 -7.78 -1.34 6.66
CA ILE A 121 -6.70 -1.71 7.58
C ILE A 121 -6.08 -0.43 8.15
N SER A 122 -5.75 -0.47 9.44
CA SER A 122 -5.01 0.57 10.15
C SER A 122 -3.53 0.21 10.24
N TYR A 123 -2.66 1.11 9.82
CA TYR A 123 -1.22 0.95 9.90
C TYR A 123 -0.63 2.02 10.82
N TRP A 124 0.01 1.61 11.90
CA TRP A 124 0.87 2.47 12.70
C TRP A 124 2.28 2.44 12.15
N LEU A 125 2.87 3.59 11.96
CA LEU A 125 4.24 3.74 11.48
C LEU A 125 4.77 5.14 11.72
N ASP A 126 6.08 5.27 11.84
CA ASP A 126 6.79 6.54 11.64
C ASP A 126 7.37 6.55 10.21
N PRO A 127 6.92 7.45 9.33
CA PRO A 127 7.40 7.51 7.95
C PRO A 127 8.89 7.91 7.82
N SER A 128 9.53 8.39 8.90
CA SER A 128 10.97 8.64 8.91
C SER A 128 11.80 7.38 9.18
N GLN A 129 11.18 6.34 9.73
CA GLN A 129 11.86 5.10 10.12
C GLN A 129 11.58 3.94 9.18
N VAL A 130 10.37 3.87 8.64
CA VAL A 130 9.93 2.75 7.79
C VAL A 130 9.17 3.24 6.56
N MET A 131 9.24 2.43 5.50
CA MET A 131 8.60 2.74 4.23
C MET A 131 7.13 2.31 4.20
N PHE A 132 6.26 3.17 3.64
CA PHE A 132 4.91 2.81 3.22
C PHE A 132 4.73 3.00 1.71
N SER A 133 4.42 1.92 0.97
CA SER A 133 4.26 1.96 -0.48
C SER A 133 2.79 2.09 -0.89
N ARG A 134 2.32 3.32 -1.10
CA ARG A 134 0.97 3.57 -1.66
C ARG A 134 0.83 3.12 -3.12
N GLY A 135 1.94 3.12 -3.86
CA GLY A 135 1.95 2.71 -5.28
C GLY A 135 1.62 1.22 -5.51
N ASN A 136 1.61 0.41 -4.46
CA ASN A 136 1.25 -1.02 -4.54
C ASN A 136 -0.23 -1.27 -4.20
N ARG A 137 -1.05 -0.23 -4.04
CA ARG A 137 -2.46 -0.38 -3.61
C ARG A 137 -3.27 -1.30 -4.52
N GLN A 138 -3.11 -1.19 -5.82
CA GLN A 138 -3.83 -2.06 -6.77
C GLN A 138 -3.36 -3.51 -6.65
N GLU A 139 -2.06 -3.73 -6.48
CA GLU A 139 -1.50 -5.07 -6.29
C GLU A 139 -1.94 -5.68 -4.95
N LYS A 140 -1.94 -4.91 -3.87
CA LYS A 140 -2.50 -5.35 -2.58
C LYS A 140 -3.98 -5.73 -2.68
N ALA A 141 -4.78 -4.95 -3.43
CA ALA A 141 -6.19 -5.25 -3.67
C ALA A 141 -6.37 -6.52 -4.50
N ARG A 142 -5.55 -6.71 -5.55
CA ARG A 142 -5.55 -7.92 -6.37
C ARG A 142 -5.20 -9.15 -5.52
N MET A 143 -4.11 -9.08 -4.77
CA MET A 143 -3.67 -10.16 -3.90
C MET A 143 -4.78 -10.56 -2.92
N ARG A 144 -5.38 -9.58 -2.25
CA ARG A 144 -6.54 -9.83 -1.38
C ARG A 144 -7.70 -10.54 -2.11
N GLY A 145 -7.94 -10.23 -3.38
CA GLY A 145 -9.05 -10.77 -4.17
C GLY A 145 -8.85 -12.21 -4.65
N ILE A 146 -7.61 -12.72 -4.67
CA ILE A 146 -7.30 -14.08 -5.16
C ILE A 146 -7.06 -15.09 -4.04
N ILE A 147 -7.02 -14.65 -2.79
CA ILE A 147 -6.85 -15.51 -1.60
C ILE A 147 -8.09 -16.39 -1.40
N ARG A 148 -7.86 -17.65 -1.11
CA ARG A 148 -8.87 -18.59 -0.59
C ARG A 148 -8.76 -18.66 0.93
N LYS A 149 -9.88 -18.73 1.61
CA LYS A 149 -9.93 -18.85 3.07
C LYS A 149 -9.16 -20.09 3.51
N GLY A 150 -8.26 -19.89 4.48
CA GLY A 150 -7.42 -20.97 5.04
C GLY A 150 -6.13 -21.20 4.28
N GLU A 151 -5.86 -20.55 3.12
CA GLU A 151 -4.56 -20.65 2.45
C GLU A 151 -3.41 -20.34 3.42
N ARG A 152 -2.37 -21.15 3.39
CA ARG A 152 -1.12 -20.91 4.10
C ARG A 152 -0.21 -20.07 3.20
N VAL A 153 0.05 -18.84 3.61
CA VAL A 153 0.79 -17.86 2.82
C VAL A 153 2.07 -17.45 3.53
N ALA A 154 3.21 -17.44 2.83
CA ALA A 154 4.43 -16.79 3.29
C ALA A 154 4.53 -15.39 2.69
N ASP A 155 4.77 -14.37 3.52
CA ASP A 155 5.18 -13.03 3.10
C ASP A 155 6.65 -12.84 3.48
N MET A 156 7.55 -13.02 2.51
CA MET A 156 9.00 -13.05 2.76
C MET A 156 9.59 -11.66 3.06
N PHE A 157 8.83 -10.58 2.81
CA PHE A 157 9.29 -9.20 2.97
C PHE A 157 8.16 -8.34 3.54
N ALA A 158 7.71 -8.71 4.74
CA ALA A 158 6.44 -8.22 5.29
C ALA A 158 6.40 -6.71 5.56
N GLY A 159 7.58 -6.10 5.84
CA GLY A 159 7.63 -4.70 6.24
C GLY A 159 6.77 -4.46 7.49
N ILE A 160 5.86 -3.53 7.39
CA ILE A 160 4.87 -3.23 8.44
C ILE A 160 3.53 -3.97 8.22
N GLY A 161 3.50 -5.01 7.37
CA GLY A 161 2.32 -5.81 7.07
C GLY A 161 1.54 -5.38 5.83
N GLN A 162 2.17 -4.74 4.87
CA GLN A 162 1.46 -4.16 3.73
C GLN A 162 0.83 -5.19 2.78
N PHE A 163 1.36 -6.40 2.70
CA PHE A 163 0.72 -7.55 2.06
C PHE A 163 0.09 -8.48 3.10
N SER A 164 0.80 -8.79 4.18
CA SER A 164 0.36 -9.72 5.22
C SER A 164 -1.06 -9.42 5.74
N LEU A 165 -1.35 -8.16 6.11
CA LEU A 165 -2.64 -7.80 6.70
C LEU A 165 -3.81 -7.85 5.68
N PRO A 166 -3.68 -7.38 4.43
CA PRO A 166 -4.70 -7.62 3.39
C PRO A 166 -4.99 -9.09 3.12
N LEU A 167 -3.97 -9.97 3.17
CA LEU A 167 -4.11 -11.40 2.97
C LEU A 167 -4.84 -12.05 4.16
N ALA A 168 -4.47 -11.69 5.40
CA ALA A 168 -5.18 -12.12 6.61
C ALA A 168 -6.64 -11.66 6.60
N LEU A 169 -6.92 -10.41 6.20
CA LEU A 169 -8.28 -9.89 6.06
C LEU A 169 -9.11 -10.69 5.02
N ALA A 170 -8.46 -11.31 4.04
CA ALA A 170 -9.12 -12.22 3.09
C ALA A 170 -9.29 -13.65 3.63
N GLY A 171 -8.74 -13.96 4.82
CA GLY A 171 -8.88 -15.25 5.48
C GLY A 171 -7.69 -16.19 5.34
N ALA A 172 -6.53 -15.72 4.87
CA ALA A 172 -5.30 -16.50 4.85
C ALA A 172 -4.69 -16.67 6.25
N ASN A 173 -3.95 -17.77 6.45
CA ASN A 173 -3.00 -17.94 7.54
C ASN A 173 -1.63 -17.48 7.04
N VAL A 174 -1.12 -16.36 7.57
CA VAL A 174 0.07 -15.69 7.02
C VAL A 174 1.27 -15.89 7.94
N HIS A 175 2.37 -16.39 7.38
CA HIS A 175 3.69 -16.34 7.97
C HIS A 175 4.42 -15.11 7.41
N ALA A 176 4.59 -14.09 8.23
CA ALA A 176 5.14 -12.80 7.86
C ALA A 176 6.58 -12.66 8.38
N MET A 177 7.55 -12.54 7.49
CA MET A 177 8.98 -12.46 7.82
C MET A 177 9.50 -11.06 7.49
N GLU A 178 10.19 -10.44 8.42
CA GLU A 178 10.75 -9.09 8.25
C GLU A 178 12.17 -8.99 8.83
N LEU A 179 13.11 -8.55 8.00
CA LEU A 179 14.51 -8.43 8.36
C LEU A 179 14.81 -7.20 9.23
N ASN A 180 14.07 -6.09 8.99
CA ASN A 180 14.25 -4.84 9.72
C ASN A 180 13.52 -4.90 11.08
N PRO A 181 14.22 -4.88 12.24
CA PRO A 181 13.58 -5.00 13.54
C PRO A 181 12.63 -3.83 13.86
N VAL A 182 12.87 -2.65 13.30
CA VAL A 182 11.96 -1.48 13.46
C VAL A 182 10.66 -1.72 12.70
N ALA A 183 10.73 -2.20 11.46
CA ALA A 183 9.56 -2.53 10.67
C ALA A 183 8.79 -3.71 11.29
N TYR A 184 9.51 -4.72 11.81
CA TYR A 184 8.93 -5.83 12.54
C TYR A 184 8.15 -5.37 13.79
N GLY A 185 8.67 -4.42 14.56
CA GLY A 185 7.94 -3.85 15.70
C GLY A 185 6.62 -3.19 15.28
N TYR A 186 6.60 -2.48 14.16
CA TYR A 186 5.35 -1.95 13.59
C TYR A 186 4.45 -3.06 13.02
N LEU A 187 5.01 -4.12 12.43
CA LEU A 187 4.24 -5.28 11.96
C LEU A 187 3.46 -5.93 13.11
N CYS A 188 4.12 -6.25 14.23
CA CYS A 188 3.48 -6.82 15.41
C CYS A 188 2.35 -5.92 15.93
N ARG A 189 2.61 -4.63 16.10
CA ARG A 189 1.60 -3.66 16.52
C ARG A 189 0.41 -3.61 15.55
N ASN A 190 0.66 -3.65 14.25
CA ASN A 190 -0.39 -3.59 13.24
C ASN A 190 -1.23 -4.88 13.18
N ILE A 191 -0.63 -6.04 13.47
CA ILE A 191 -1.33 -7.31 13.62
C ILE A 191 -2.34 -7.22 14.77
N GLU A 192 -1.89 -6.79 15.95
CA GLU A 192 -2.72 -6.62 17.15
C GLU A 192 -3.85 -5.61 16.93
N GLU A 193 -3.51 -4.42 16.43
CA GLU A 193 -4.46 -3.31 16.20
C GLU A 193 -5.60 -3.67 15.24
N ASN A 194 -5.37 -4.60 14.31
CA ASN A 194 -6.38 -5.06 13.35
C ASN A 194 -7.03 -6.40 13.74
N GLY A 195 -6.64 -6.99 14.88
CA GLY A 195 -7.23 -8.24 15.38
C GLY A 195 -6.80 -9.48 14.61
N PHE A 196 -5.59 -9.49 14.01
CA PHE A 196 -5.11 -10.61 13.20
C PHE A 196 -4.13 -11.56 13.92
N SER A 197 -4.00 -11.47 15.25
CA SER A 197 -3.05 -12.28 16.04
C SER A 197 -3.27 -13.81 15.92
N GLY A 198 -4.48 -14.25 15.58
CA GLY A 198 -4.77 -15.66 15.30
C GLY A 198 -4.54 -16.11 13.85
N GLN A 199 -4.20 -15.19 12.95
CA GLN A 199 -4.06 -15.47 11.51
C GLN A 199 -2.69 -15.10 10.97
N VAL A 200 -1.94 -14.23 11.66
CA VAL A 200 -0.61 -13.79 11.23
C VAL A 200 0.41 -14.14 12.29
N THR A 201 1.36 -14.99 11.94
CA THR A 201 2.57 -15.23 12.72
C THR A 201 3.68 -14.39 12.13
N ALA A 202 4.27 -13.51 12.93
CA ALA A 202 5.36 -12.63 12.50
C ALA A 202 6.69 -13.08 13.10
N GLU A 203 7.75 -13.08 12.30
CA GLU A 203 9.11 -13.40 12.72
C GLU A 203 10.10 -12.36 12.21
N CYS A 204 11.10 -12.03 13.07
CA CYS A 204 12.16 -11.08 12.74
C CYS A 204 13.42 -11.82 12.33
N GLY A 205 13.86 -11.63 11.09
CA GLY A 205 15.09 -12.26 10.58
C GLY A 205 15.10 -12.42 9.07
N ASP A 206 16.12 -13.10 8.57
CA ASP A 206 16.24 -13.42 7.17
C ASP A 206 15.19 -14.47 6.77
N CYS A 207 14.38 -14.15 5.78
CA CYS A 207 13.31 -15.03 5.33
C CYS A 207 13.83 -16.38 4.81
N ARG A 208 15.10 -16.48 4.38
CA ARG A 208 15.69 -17.75 3.93
C ARG A 208 15.90 -18.74 5.08
N ASP A 209 16.13 -18.22 6.28
CA ASP A 209 16.32 -19.01 7.50
C ASP A 209 15.00 -19.29 8.23
N LEU A 210 13.98 -18.44 7.99
CA LEU A 210 12.68 -18.49 8.66
C LEU A 210 11.62 -19.31 7.91
N LEU A 211 11.79 -19.53 6.61
CA LEU A 211 10.87 -20.36 5.84
C LEU A 211 10.85 -21.80 6.40
N PHE A 212 9.66 -22.34 6.68
CA PHE A 212 9.50 -23.71 7.14
C PHE A 212 8.24 -24.39 6.60
N GLY A 213 8.35 -25.68 6.31
CA GLY A 213 7.25 -26.48 5.75
C GLY A 213 6.84 -26.00 4.36
N TRP A 214 5.54 -26.05 4.04
CA TRP A 214 5.03 -25.82 2.70
C TRP A 214 3.92 -24.76 2.69
N TYR A 215 3.85 -23.95 1.63
CA TYR A 215 2.88 -22.87 1.47
C TYR A 215 2.05 -23.07 0.20
N ASP A 216 0.78 -22.70 0.24
CA ASP A 216 -0.07 -22.59 -0.95
C ASP A 216 0.34 -21.39 -1.81
N ARG A 217 0.90 -20.37 -1.15
CA ARG A 217 1.27 -19.11 -1.79
C ARG A 217 2.48 -18.47 -1.10
N ILE A 218 3.37 -17.87 -1.90
CA ILE A 218 4.49 -17.08 -1.38
C ILE A 218 4.48 -15.70 -2.04
N VAL A 219 4.55 -14.66 -1.22
CA VAL A 219 4.67 -13.27 -1.66
C VAL A 219 6.10 -12.79 -1.45
N MET A 220 6.74 -12.37 -2.53
CA MET A 220 8.12 -11.88 -2.53
C MET A 220 8.12 -10.40 -2.90
N GLY A 221 7.67 -9.55 -1.96
CA GLY A 221 7.32 -8.14 -2.15
C GLY A 221 8.51 -7.16 -2.22
N HIS A 222 9.72 -7.62 -2.56
CA HIS A 222 10.94 -6.82 -2.65
C HIS A 222 11.55 -6.86 -4.06
N PHE A 223 12.34 -5.84 -4.44
CA PHE A 223 12.94 -5.79 -5.78
C PHE A 223 14.15 -6.73 -5.93
N ASP A 224 14.79 -7.10 -4.82
CA ASP A 224 15.89 -8.09 -4.77
C ASP A 224 15.34 -9.52 -4.59
N ALA A 225 14.03 -9.70 -4.63
CA ALA A 225 13.37 -10.99 -4.47
C ALA A 225 13.82 -12.07 -5.47
N PRO A 226 14.16 -11.75 -6.74
CA PRO A 226 14.67 -12.76 -7.67
C PRO A 226 15.86 -13.56 -7.14
N ASP A 227 16.74 -12.93 -6.36
CA ASP A 227 17.93 -13.58 -5.79
C ASP A 227 17.59 -14.62 -4.70
N MET A 228 16.36 -14.60 -4.19
CA MET A 228 15.87 -15.50 -3.14
C MET A 228 14.82 -16.49 -3.66
N LEU A 229 14.60 -16.56 -4.98
CA LEU A 229 13.59 -17.42 -5.59
C LEU A 229 13.84 -18.92 -5.29
N SER A 230 15.11 -19.35 -5.17
CA SER A 230 15.46 -20.73 -4.81
C SER A 230 14.92 -21.14 -3.44
N ALA A 231 15.02 -20.24 -2.44
CA ALA A 231 14.47 -20.48 -1.12
C ALA A 231 12.93 -20.62 -1.16
N ALA A 232 12.25 -19.71 -1.86
CA ALA A 232 10.81 -19.79 -2.05
C ALA A 232 10.38 -21.08 -2.78
N ALA A 233 11.12 -21.46 -3.83
CA ALA A 233 10.87 -22.67 -4.62
C ALA A 233 10.93 -23.96 -3.79
N SER A 234 11.78 -24.00 -2.76
CA SER A 234 11.91 -25.16 -1.87
C SER A 234 10.76 -25.28 -0.85
N HIS A 235 9.86 -24.31 -0.79
CA HIS A 235 8.78 -24.25 0.21
C HIS A 235 7.38 -24.04 -0.39
N ILE A 236 7.25 -24.04 -1.72
CA ILE A 236 5.97 -23.93 -2.39
C ILE A 236 5.37 -25.30 -2.68
N LEU A 237 4.09 -25.51 -2.41
CA LEU A 237 3.36 -26.74 -2.77
C LEU A 237 3.25 -26.89 -4.29
N PRO A 238 3.23 -28.14 -4.82
CA PRO A 238 2.81 -28.35 -6.21
C PRO A 238 1.47 -27.68 -6.49
N GLY A 239 1.38 -26.96 -7.59
CA GLY A 239 0.21 -26.13 -7.92
C GLY A 239 0.07 -24.83 -7.13
N GLY A 240 0.93 -24.58 -6.15
CA GLY A 240 0.99 -23.29 -5.41
C GLY A 240 1.56 -22.15 -6.26
N THR A 241 1.44 -20.92 -5.82
CA THR A 241 1.84 -19.76 -6.60
C THR A 241 2.82 -18.86 -5.86
N ILE A 242 3.92 -18.49 -6.51
CA ILE A 242 4.85 -17.46 -6.05
C ILE A 242 4.55 -16.14 -6.77
N HIS A 243 4.34 -15.06 -6.02
CA HIS A 243 4.22 -13.70 -6.55
C HIS A 243 5.56 -13.00 -6.42
N LEU A 244 6.34 -13.03 -7.51
CA LEU A 244 7.70 -12.52 -7.55
C LEU A 244 7.71 -11.07 -8.04
N HIS A 245 8.07 -10.13 -7.16
CA HIS A 245 8.25 -8.74 -7.50
C HIS A 245 9.68 -8.47 -7.99
N THR A 246 9.81 -7.61 -8.99
CA THR A 246 11.11 -7.16 -9.49
C THR A 246 11.02 -5.76 -10.10
N ALA A 247 12.17 -5.10 -10.26
CA ALA A 247 12.26 -3.81 -10.92
C ALA A 247 13.28 -3.91 -12.06
N CYS A 248 12.83 -3.76 -13.31
CA CYS A 248 13.66 -3.89 -14.50
C CYS A 248 13.17 -2.98 -15.64
N GLU A 249 14.00 -2.83 -16.65
CA GLU A 249 13.70 -1.99 -17.84
C GLU A 249 12.83 -2.73 -18.84
N ALA A 250 13.12 -4.00 -19.08
CA ALA A 250 12.36 -4.87 -19.97
C ALA A 250 11.37 -5.76 -19.19
N THR A 251 10.44 -6.39 -19.90
CA THR A 251 9.56 -7.41 -19.31
C THR A 251 10.42 -8.55 -18.75
N PRO A 252 10.28 -8.89 -17.46
CA PRO A 252 11.08 -9.93 -16.83
C PRO A 252 10.73 -11.32 -17.36
N SER A 253 11.67 -12.23 -17.25
CA SER A 253 11.47 -13.67 -17.47
C SER A 253 12.05 -14.45 -16.30
N VAL A 254 11.57 -15.66 -16.12
CA VAL A 254 12.14 -16.60 -15.15
C VAL A 254 13.45 -17.17 -15.70
N GLY A 255 14.46 -17.29 -14.82
CA GLY A 255 15.73 -17.91 -15.19
C GLY A 255 15.56 -19.34 -15.72
N GLU A 256 16.45 -19.76 -16.62
CA GLU A 256 16.34 -21.09 -17.29
C GLU A 256 16.26 -22.24 -16.29
N GLN A 257 16.96 -22.15 -15.17
CA GLN A 257 16.97 -23.16 -14.10
C GLN A 257 15.60 -23.39 -13.44
N TYR A 258 14.64 -22.50 -13.64
CA TYR A 258 13.29 -22.59 -13.06
C TYR A 258 12.20 -22.90 -14.09
N ARG A 259 12.53 -23.06 -15.38
CA ARG A 259 11.54 -23.26 -16.46
C ARG A 259 10.76 -24.58 -16.34
N GLU A 260 11.37 -25.60 -15.76
CA GLU A 260 10.72 -26.89 -15.52
C GLU A 260 9.90 -26.88 -14.21
N SER A 261 10.29 -26.02 -13.26
CA SER A 261 9.65 -25.95 -11.95
C SER A 261 8.45 -25.01 -11.90
N PHE A 262 8.35 -24.06 -12.85
CA PHE A 262 7.30 -23.04 -12.82
C PHE A 262 6.71 -22.75 -14.19
N VAL A 263 5.39 -22.62 -14.21
CA VAL A 263 4.64 -21.99 -15.30
C VAL A 263 4.41 -20.51 -14.97
N VAL A 264 4.82 -19.61 -15.86
CA VAL A 264 4.53 -18.18 -15.74
C VAL A 264 3.08 -17.94 -16.14
N GLU A 265 2.18 -17.79 -15.18
CA GLU A 265 0.76 -17.56 -15.44
C GLU A 265 0.47 -16.11 -15.85
N ALA A 266 1.20 -15.15 -15.28
CA ALA A 266 1.03 -13.76 -15.62
C ALA A 266 2.27 -12.91 -15.29
N ILE A 267 2.45 -11.86 -16.08
CA ILE A 267 3.42 -10.77 -15.81
C ILE A 267 2.65 -9.47 -15.82
N ARG A 268 2.71 -8.72 -14.73
CA ARG A 268 1.99 -7.45 -14.57
C ARG A 268 2.94 -6.30 -14.29
N ARG A 269 2.78 -5.23 -15.03
CA ARG A 269 3.46 -3.96 -14.77
C ARG A 269 2.65 -3.17 -13.75
N VAL A 270 3.21 -2.92 -12.57
CA VAL A 270 2.53 -2.28 -11.44
C VAL A 270 2.67 -0.77 -11.44
N LYS A 271 3.91 -0.26 -11.52
CA LYS A 271 4.20 1.17 -11.49
C LYS A 271 5.58 1.47 -12.07
N LYS A 272 5.81 2.73 -12.45
CA LYS A 272 7.15 3.23 -12.77
C LYS A 272 7.93 3.45 -11.47
N VAL A 273 9.19 3.00 -11.43
CA VAL A 273 10.09 3.14 -10.27
C VAL A 273 11.10 4.26 -10.51
N ARG A 274 11.69 4.29 -11.71
CA ARG A 274 12.66 5.28 -12.21
C ARG A 274 12.43 5.50 -13.71
N PRO A 275 13.06 6.50 -14.35
CA PRO A 275 13.11 6.55 -15.81
C PRO A 275 13.54 5.19 -16.37
N HIS A 276 12.78 4.68 -17.34
CA HIS A 276 12.98 3.38 -18.00
C HIS A 276 12.89 2.12 -17.12
N THR A 277 12.68 2.24 -15.81
CA THR A 277 12.57 1.08 -14.88
C THR A 277 11.15 0.96 -14.34
N TRP A 278 10.58 -0.23 -14.45
CA TRP A 278 9.23 -0.56 -14.01
C TRP A 278 9.24 -1.64 -12.93
N HIS A 279 8.31 -1.53 -12.01
CA HIS A 279 7.97 -2.59 -11.08
C HIS A 279 7.05 -3.59 -11.77
N TYR A 280 7.48 -4.84 -11.82
CA TYR A 280 6.70 -5.98 -12.31
C TYR A 280 6.40 -6.95 -11.19
N VAL A 281 5.31 -7.69 -11.36
CA VAL A 281 4.99 -8.89 -10.58
C VAL A 281 4.78 -10.04 -11.54
N MET A 282 5.50 -11.13 -11.31
CA MET A 282 5.31 -12.41 -12.01
C MET A 282 4.54 -13.36 -11.09
N ASP A 283 3.47 -13.96 -11.61
CA ASP A 283 2.77 -15.05 -10.94
C ASP A 283 3.34 -16.36 -11.49
N LEU A 284 4.06 -17.09 -10.64
CA LEU A 284 4.77 -18.33 -10.97
C LEU A 284 4.03 -19.48 -10.29
N ARG A 285 3.35 -20.35 -11.06
CA ARG A 285 2.70 -21.53 -10.53
C ARG A 285 3.70 -22.71 -10.55
N ALA A 286 3.89 -23.33 -9.39
CA ALA A 286 4.70 -24.54 -9.27
C ALA A 286 4.06 -25.71 -10.04
N THR A 287 4.88 -26.49 -10.75
CA THR A 287 4.46 -27.66 -11.52
C THR A 287 4.14 -28.86 -10.64
#